data_cce6e55333fa452e319dbd08d9edf2c6
#
_entry.id   cce6e55333fa452e319dbd08d9edf2c6
#
_cell.length_a   1.000
_cell.length_b   1.000
_cell.length_c   1.000
_cell.angle_alpha   90.00
_cell.angle_beta   90.00
_cell.angle_gamma   90.00
#
_symmetry.space_group_name_H-M   'P 1'
#
loop_
_entity.id
_entity.type
_entity.pdbx_description
1 polymer ?
#
loop_
_entity_poly.entity_id
_entity_poly.type
_entity_poly.pdbx_seq_one_letter_code
_entity_poly.pdbx_strand_id
1 'polypeptide(L)'
;MAVNENIYRQSQHWLERNKIVGLVGGDQSSAFGLMRAVSEKYDGVGILHIDSKSDLKEAYQGFEHSHASVMHNVLRDLVGVSRVVAVGVREFSPAEWERAESDERIKFFTGQYIWSSHFEGKIWSKICEEIVAELPERVYVSLDIDGLTIECAPHNSTLIPGGLRFPEVVYLLGRIVAAGKEIVGFDLTEVVPDMEDKTDAEIAARMLFKLCSVALKNYDAEDVL
;
A
#
# COMPACT_ATOMS: atom_id res chain seq x y z
N MET A 1 -6.09 2.95 18.65
CA MET A 1 -7.45 2.34 18.67
C MET A 1 -8.56 3.36 18.38
N ALA A 2 -8.71 4.49 19.11
CA ALA A 2 -9.77 5.46 18.84
C ALA A 2 -9.76 6.07 17.41
N VAL A 3 -8.59 6.36 16.88
CA VAL A 3 -8.42 6.88 15.51
C VAL A 3 -8.91 5.85 14.49
N ASN A 4 -8.44 4.61 14.57
CA ASN A 4 -8.83 3.55 13.65
C ASN A 4 -10.33 3.23 13.69
N GLU A 5 -10.95 3.28 14.87
CA GLU A 5 -12.39 3.09 15.00
C GLU A 5 -13.19 4.24 14.34
N ASN A 6 -12.68 5.47 14.45
CA ASN A 6 -13.33 6.61 13.78
C ASN A 6 -13.17 6.50 12.24
N ILE A 7 -11.96 6.18 11.75
CA ILE A 7 -11.71 5.96 10.32
C ILE A 7 -12.60 4.84 9.80
N TYR A 8 -12.68 3.72 10.51
CA TYR A 8 -13.53 2.59 10.15
C TYR A 8 -14.99 3.02 9.95
N ARG A 9 -15.59 3.72 10.92
CA ARG A 9 -17.00 4.18 10.85
C ARG A 9 -17.24 5.15 9.69
N GLN A 10 -16.32 6.10 9.49
CA GLN A 10 -16.42 7.05 8.38
C GLN A 10 -16.28 6.32 7.04
N SER A 11 -15.37 5.37 6.94
CA SER A 11 -15.17 4.57 5.74
C SER A 11 -16.39 3.72 5.41
N GLN A 12 -16.97 3.02 6.39
CA GLN A 12 -18.21 2.26 6.19
C GLN A 12 -19.32 3.13 5.63
N HIS A 13 -19.54 4.32 6.20
CA HIS A 13 -20.56 5.25 5.76
C HIS A 13 -20.46 5.59 4.26
N TRP A 14 -19.24 5.77 3.72
CA TRP A 14 -19.06 6.09 2.31
C TRP A 14 -19.05 4.84 1.44
N LEU A 15 -18.48 3.75 1.90
CA LEU A 15 -18.49 2.48 1.20
C LEU A 15 -19.91 1.95 0.98
N GLU A 16 -20.83 2.08 1.96
CA GLU A 16 -22.25 1.74 1.83
C GLU A 16 -22.96 2.54 0.73
N ARG A 17 -22.44 3.72 0.40
CA ARG A 17 -22.91 4.59 -0.69
C ARG A 17 -22.18 4.35 -2.01
N ASN A 18 -21.51 3.22 -2.13
CA ASN A 18 -20.72 2.83 -3.29
C ASN A 18 -19.66 3.87 -3.70
N LYS A 19 -19.06 4.57 -2.71
CA LYS A 19 -17.92 5.44 -2.96
C LYS A 19 -16.62 4.68 -2.73
N ILE A 20 -15.59 4.98 -3.52
CA ILE A 20 -14.23 4.60 -3.22
C ILE A 20 -13.72 5.55 -2.14
N VAL A 21 -13.10 4.98 -1.12
CA VAL A 21 -12.54 5.77 -0.01
C VAL A 21 -11.02 5.76 -0.11
N GLY A 22 -10.43 6.94 -0.10
CA GLY A 22 -8.99 7.14 0.04
C GLY A 22 -8.68 7.80 1.38
N LEU A 23 -7.69 7.29 2.10
CA LEU A 23 -7.15 7.88 3.31
C LEU A 23 -5.85 8.61 3.00
N VAL A 24 -5.74 9.84 3.43
CA VAL A 24 -4.45 10.54 3.53
C VAL A 24 -4.17 10.70 5.01
N GLY A 25 -3.18 9.99 5.49
CA GLY A 25 -3.02 9.83 6.92
C GLY A 25 -1.72 10.37 7.49
N GLY A 26 -1.59 10.19 8.78
CA GLY A 26 -0.36 10.31 9.54
C GLY A 26 0.54 9.10 9.27
N ASP A 27 0.85 8.35 10.33
CA ASP A 27 1.61 7.11 10.20
C ASP A 27 0.77 5.97 9.61
N GLN A 28 1.43 4.89 9.20
CA GLN A 28 0.81 3.74 8.55
C GLN A 28 -0.27 3.07 9.42
N SER A 29 -0.17 3.15 10.76
CA SER A 29 -1.17 2.54 11.67
C SER A 29 -2.58 3.08 11.46
N SER A 30 -2.72 4.29 10.92
CA SER A 30 -4.01 4.93 10.65
C SER A 30 -4.80 4.23 9.53
N ALA A 31 -4.14 3.51 8.62
CA ALA A 31 -4.77 2.84 7.48
C ALA A 31 -5.60 1.60 7.87
N PHE A 32 -5.31 0.99 9.03
CA PHE A 32 -5.98 -0.25 9.47
C PHE A 32 -7.51 -0.12 9.52
N GLY A 33 -8.03 1.03 9.96
CA GLY A 33 -9.48 1.26 10.03
C GLY A 33 -10.18 1.23 8.67
N LEU A 34 -9.56 1.80 7.64
CA LEU A 34 -10.07 1.75 6.26
C LEU A 34 -9.91 0.36 5.65
N MET A 35 -8.77 -0.30 5.84
CA MET A 35 -8.54 -1.68 5.38
C MET A 35 -9.59 -2.64 5.96
N ARG A 36 -9.95 -2.47 7.24
CA ARG A 36 -11.00 -3.23 7.88
C ARG A 36 -12.36 -3.00 7.19
N ALA A 37 -12.76 -1.75 6.99
CA ALA A 37 -14.03 -1.42 6.35
C ALA A 37 -14.12 -1.98 4.91
N VAL A 38 -13.01 -1.93 4.16
CA VAL A 38 -12.93 -2.47 2.81
C VAL A 38 -13.01 -4.00 2.82
N SER A 39 -12.30 -4.67 3.73
CA SER A 39 -12.30 -6.14 3.82
C SER A 39 -13.65 -6.71 4.28
N GLU A 40 -14.44 -5.97 5.05
CA GLU A 40 -15.80 -6.35 5.44
C GLU A 40 -16.80 -6.16 4.29
N LYS A 41 -16.57 -5.19 3.40
CA LYS A 41 -17.42 -4.97 2.21
C LYS A 41 -17.09 -5.93 1.06
N TYR A 42 -15.81 -6.22 0.84
CA TYR A 42 -15.32 -6.99 -0.29
C TYR A 42 -14.56 -8.22 0.20
N ASP A 43 -15.21 -9.38 0.14
CA ASP A 43 -14.55 -10.64 0.47
C ASP A 43 -13.48 -10.98 -0.58
N GLY A 44 -12.36 -11.52 -0.10
CA GLY A 44 -11.24 -11.90 -0.97
C GLY A 44 -10.40 -10.73 -1.49
N VAL A 45 -10.46 -9.54 -0.85
CA VAL A 45 -9.64 -8.39 -1.26
C VAL A 45 -8.15 -8.67 -1.05
N GLY A 46 -7.32 -8.25 -2.02
CA GLY A 46 -5.87 -8.23 -1.85
C GLY A 46 -5.37 -6.85 -1.48
N ILE A 47 -4.30 -6.80 -0.71
CA ILE A 47 -3.59 -5.55 -0.41
C ILE A 47 -2.30 -5.50 -1.23
N LEU A 48 -2.17 -4.48 -2.07
CA LEU A 48 -0.88 -4.08 -2.62
C LEU A 48 -0.23 -3.14 -1.61
N HIS A 49 0.80 -3.60 -0.94
CA HIS A 49 1.55 -2.83 0.07
C HIS A 49 2.86 -2.33 -0.53
N ILE A 50 2.95 -1.03 -0.78
CA ILE A 50 4.16 -0.38 -1.31
C ILE A 50 4.82 0.34 -0.16
N ASP A 51 5.98 -0.15 0.26
CA ASP A 51 6.66 0.29 1.48
C ASP A 51 8.15 -0.09 1.45
N SER A 52 8.96 0.56 2.24
CA SER A 52 10.33 0.16 2.53
C SER A 52 10.41 -0.99 3.53
N LYS A 53 9.39 -1.16 4.38
CA LYS A 53 9.29 -2.12 5.48
C LYS A 53 8.21 -3.17 5.22
N SER A 54 8.22 -4.24 5.99
CA SER A 54 7.23 -5.32 5.85
C SER A 54 5.97 -5.10 6.69
N ASP A 55 6.06 -4.33 7.76
CA ASP A 55 5.03 -4.08 8.78
C ASP A 55 4.40 -5.34 9.39
N LEU A 56 5.20 -6.41 9.46
CA LEU A 56 4.79 -7.72 9.98
C LEU A 56 5.19 -7.94 11.45
N LYS A 57 5.68 -6.93 12.16
CA LYS A 57 6.02 -7.07 13.59
C LYS A 57 4.75 -7.28 14.42
N GLU A 58 4.79 -8.19 15.38
CA GLU A 58 3.69 -8.39 16.34
C GLU A 58 3.45 -7.13 17.19
N ALA A 59 4.53 -6.46 17.57
CA ALA A 59 4.52 -5.18 18.27
C ALA A 59 5.81 -4.41 18.00
N TYR A 60 5.74 -3.11 18.09
CA TYR A 60 6.91 -2.23 18.03
C TYR A 60 6.95 -1.33 19.24
N GLN A 61 8.08 -1.32 19.97
CA GLN A 61 8.26 -0.59 21.23
C GLN A 61 7.14 -0.85 22.27
N GLY A 62 6.59 -2.06 22.28
CA GLY A 62 5.50 -2.46 23.17
C GLY A 62 4.08 -2.12 22.66
N PHE A 63 3.95 -1.53 21.46
CA PHE A 63 2.66 -1.21 20.85
C PHE A 63 2.29 -2.21 19.75
N GLU A 64 1.20 -2.97 19.98
CA GLU A 64 0.67 -3.92 19.00
C GLU A 64 0.04 -3.24 17.77
N HIS A 65 -0.52 -2.05 17.94
CA HIS A 65 -1.11 -1.25 16.86
C HIS A 65 -0.17 -0.11 16.42
N SER A 66 1.08 -0.44 16.16
CA SER A 66 2.08 0.48 15.62
C SER A 66 2.05 0.51 14.10
N HIS A 67 2.72 1.52 13.49
CA HIS A 67 2.97 1.56 12.05
C HIS A 67 3.66 0.29 11.56
N ALA A 68 4.65 -0.24 12.29
CA ALA A 68 5.40 -1.45 11.93
C ALA A 68 4.65 -2.78 12.12
N SER A 69 3.36 -2.72 12.53
CA SER A 69 2.55 -3.91 12.84
C SER A 69 1.27 -3.98 11.99
N VAL A 70 1.08 -3.09 11.04
CA VAL A 70 -0.19 -2.96 10.31
C VAL A 70 -0.51 -4.22 9.53
N MET A 71 0.43 -4.72 8.75
CA MET A 71 0.20 -5.93 7.94
C MET A 71 0.11 -7.19 8.79
N HIS A 72 0.80 -7.23 9.96
CA HIS A 72 0.58 -8.29 10.95
C HIS A 72 -0.87 -8.30 11.43
N ASN A 73 -1.39 -7.14 11.86
CA ASN A 73 -2.77 -7.02 12.36
C ASN A 73 -3.80 -7.30 11.26
N VAL A 74 -3.57 -6.86 10.04
CA VAL A 74 -4.41 -7.17 8.87
C VAL A 74 -4.54 -8.67 8.68
N LEU A 75 -3.45 -9.39 8.63
CA LEU A 75 -3.44 -10.85 8.42
C LEU A 75 -4.02 -11.64 9.59
N ARG A 76 -3.92 -11.09 10.81
CA ARG A 76 -4.49 -11.69 12.02
C ARG A 76 -6.00 -11.46 12.13
N ASP A 77 -6.47 -10.25 11.88
CA ASP A 77 -7.80 -9.79 12.29
C ASP A 77 -8.79 -9.66 11.12
N LEU A 78 -8.31 -9.47 9.88
CA LEU A 78 -9.16 -9.18 8.73
C LEU A 78 -9.33 -10.42 7.83
N VAL A 79 -10.32 -11.24 8.13
CA VAL A 79 -10.57 -12.51 7.41
C VAL A 79 -10.95 -12.33 5.94
N GLY A 80 -11.47 -11.15 5.55
CA GLY A 80 -11.79 -10.80 4.17
C GLY A 80 -10.56 -10.48 3.30
N VAL A 81 -9.36 -10.36 3.90
CA VAL A 81 -8.11 -10.15 3.16
C VAL A 81 -7.53 -11.49 2.74
N SER A 82 -7.51 -11.75 1.45
CA SER A 82 -7.01 -13.01 0.87
C SER A 82 -5.52 -12.99 0.55
N ARG A 83 -4.93 -11.83 0.34
CA ARG A 83 -3.53 -11.69 -0.10
C ARG A 83 -2.93 -10.35 0.32
N VAL A 84 -1.66 -10.35 0.71
CA VAL A 84 -0.82 -9.16 0.86
C VAL A 84 0.37 -9.31 -0.08
N VAL A 85 0.45 -8.42 -1.06
CA VAL A 85 1.56 -8.35 -2.01
C VAL A 85 2.39 -7.13 -1.67
N ALA A 86 3.53 -7.34 -1.03
CA ALA A 86 4.42 -6.28 -0.58
C ALA A 86 5.52 -6.01 -1.62
N VAL A 87 5.66 -4.76 -2.03
CA VAL A 87 6.54 -4.34 -3.12
C VAL A 87 7.49 -3.24 -2.65
N GLY A 88 8.78 -3.44 -2.87
CA GLY A 88 9.82 -2.49 -2.48
C GLY A 88 10.42 -2.71 -1.10
N VAL A 89 9.89 -3.67 -0.34
CA VAL A 89 10.36 -4.00 1.01
C VAL A 89 11.85 -4.31 0.99
N ARG A 90 12.60 -3.62 1.84
CA ARG A 90 14.07 -3.71 1.91
C ARG A 90 14.62 -3.66 3.33
N GLU A 91 13.72 -3.49 4.33
CA GLU A 91 14.01 -3.65 5.74
C GLU A 91 12.99 -4.58 6.39
N PHE A 92 13.46 -5.68 6.96
CA PHE A 92 12.69 -6.67 7.70
C PHE A 92 13.61 -7.48 8.61
N SER A 93 13.08 -7.98 9.71
CA SER A 93 13.78 -8.91 10.60
C SER A 93 13.69 -10.35 10.08
N PRO A 94 14.56 -11.27 10.57
CA PRO A 94 14.43 -12.69 10.27
C PRO A 94 13.05 -13.27 10.60
N ALA A 95 12.43 -12.86 11.70
CA ALA A 95 11.10 -13.32 12.10
C ALA A 95 10.01 -12.86 11.12
N GLU A 96 10.10 -11.63 10.60
CA GLU A 96 9.18 -11.13 9.58
C GLU A 96 9.34 -11.88 8.25
N TRP A 97 10.58 -12.23 7.90
CA TRP A 97 10.87 -13.06 6.72
C TRP A 97 10.29 -14.48 6.86
N GLU A 98 10.54 -15.15 7.99
CA GLU A 98 9.98 -16.46 8.29
C GLU A 98 8.45 -16.47 8.26
N ARG A 99 7.83 -15.37 8.77
CA ARG A 99 6.39 -15.18 8.68
C ARG A 99 5.92 -15.08 7.23
N ALA A 100 6.61 -14.31 6.41
CA ALA A 100 6.26 -14.14 5.00
C ALA A 100 6.42 -15.46 4.20
N GLU A 101 7.41 -16.28 4.53
CA GLU A 101 7.59 -17.60 3.89
C GLU A 101 6.57 -18.65 4.36
N SER A 102 6.07 -18.53 5.59
CA SER A 102 5.15 -19.53 6.18
C SER A 102 3.67 -19.25 5.94
N ASP A 103 3.28 -18.00 5.59
CA ASP A 103 1.88 -17.63 5.31
C ASP A 103 1.68 -17.45 3.81
N GLU A 104 0.98 -18.38 3.18
CA GLU A 104 0.70 -18.38 1.74
C GLU A 104 -0.02 -17.10 1.25
N ARG A 105 -0.62 -16.34 2.16
CA ARG A 105 -1.27 -15.06 1.83
C ARG A 105 -0.27 -13.94 1.58
N ILE A 106 1.01 -14.11 1.93
CA ILE A 106 2.03 -13.08 1.80
C ILE A 106 2.89 -13.34 0.57
N LYS A 107 3.13 -12.31 -0.23
CA LYS A 107 4.09 -12.34 -1.32
C LYS A 107 4.98 -11.10 -1.29
N PHE A 108 6.29 -11.31 -1.18
CA PHE A 108 7.26 -10.24 -1.26
C PHE A 108 7.87 -10.11 -2.65
N PHE A 109 7.88 -8.88 -3.15
CA PHE A 109 8.74 -8.40 -4.22
C PHE A 109 9.72 -7.41 -3.59
N THR A 110 10.77 -7.93 -2.99
CA THR A 110 11.73 -7.13 -2.24
C THR A 110 12.45 -6.12 -3.12
N GLY A 111 12.93 -5.02 -2.55
CA GLY A 111 13.78 -4.08 -3.26
C GLY A 111 15.02 -4.75 -3.87
N GLN A 112 15.62 -5.72 -3.15
CA GLN A 112 16.75 -6.50 -3.68
C GLN A 112 16.34 -7.32 -4.91
N TYR A 113 15.20 -8.02 -4.88
CA TYR A 113 14.70 -8.76 -6.04
C TYR A 113 14.50 -7.86 -7.24
N ILE A 114 13.87 -6.70 -7.05
CA ILE A 114 13.58 -5.74 -8.12
C ILE A 114 14.87 -5.24 -8.76
N TRP A 115 15.83 -4.80 -7.95
CA TRP A 115 17.10 -4.26 -8.46
C TRP A 115 18.01 -5.33 -9.09
N SER A 116 18.10 -6.52 -8.48
CA SER A 116 18.83 -7.64 -9.10
C SER A 116 18.25 -8.01 -10.46
N SER A 117 16.91 -8.09 -10.56
CA SER A 117 16.23 -8.35 -11.83
C SER A 117 16.54 -7.29 -12.89
N HIS A 118 16.59 -6.00 -12.51
CA HIS A 118 16.99 -4.93 -13.44
C HIS A 118 18.44 -5.07 -13.91
N PHE A 119 19.36 -5.39 -13.01
CA PHE A 119 20.78 -5.60 -13.38
C PHE A 119 20.97 -6.81 -14.30
N GLU A 120 20.09 -7.80 -14.21
CA GLU A 120 20.04 -8.95 -15.09
C GLU A 120 19.27 -8.70 -16.41
N GLY A 121 18.82 -7.45 -16.63
CA GLY A 121 18.14 -7.03 -17.86
C GLY A 121 16.63 -7.26 -17.90
N LYS A 122 16.00 -7.66 -16.78
CA LYS A 122 14.54 -7.78 -16.69
C LYS A 122 13.90 -6.40 -16.64
N ILE A 123 13.07 -6.09 -17.61
CA ILE A 123 12.39 -4.79 -17.71
C ILE A 123 11.26 -4.68 -16.67
N TRP A 124 10.98 -3.46 -16.21
CA TRP A 124 9.98 -3.19 -15.18
C TRP A 124 8.59 -3.75 -15.52
N SER A 125 8.18 -3.71 -16.80
CA SER A 125 6.88 -4.25 -17.20
C SER A 125 6.74 -5.74 -16.89
N LYS A 126 7.81 -6.53 -16.96
CA LYS A 126 7.80 -7.95 -16.62
C LYS A 126 7.68 -8.19 -15.11
N ILE A 127 8.34 -7.37 -14.30
CA ILE A 127 8.18 -7.40 -12.84
C ILE A 127 6.76 -7.01 -12.47
N CYS A 128 6.17 -5.99 -13.10
CA CYS A 128 4.77 -5.62 -12.89
C CYS A 128 3.80 -6.75 -13.27
N GLU A 129 4.04 -7.50 -14.35
CA GLU A 129 3.23 -8.66 -14.72
C GLU A 129 3.23 -9.71 -13.60
N GLU A 130 4.38 -9.97 -12.98
CA GLU A 130 4.49 -10.90 -11.84
C GLU A 130 3.76 -10.38 -10.60
N ILE A 131 3.93 -9.10 -10.27
CA ILE A 131 3.22 -8.47 -9.13
C ILE A 131 1.70 -8.54 -9.34
N VAL A 132 1.22 -8.15 -10.52
CA VAL A 132 -0.20 -8.13 -10.85
C VAL A 132 -0.80 -9.55 -10.87
N ALA A 133 -0.04 -10.57 -11.26
CA ALA A 133 -0.50 -11.95 -11.24
C ALA A 133 -0.79 -12.48 -9.82
N GLU A 134 -0.11 -11.95 -8.81
CA GLU A 134 -0.32 -12.32 -7.40
C GLU A 134 -1.52 -11.62 -6.75
N LEU A 135 -2.05 -10.55 -7.34
CA LEU A 135 -3.18 -9.80 -6.81
C LEU A 135 -4.51 -10.46 -7.22
N PRO A 136 -5.53 -10.49 -6.35
CA PRO A 136 -6.89 -10.90 -6.72
C PRO A 136 -7.59 -9.84 -7.59
N GLU A 137 -8.87 -10.07 -7.89
CA GLU A 137 -9.69 -9.17 -8.70
C GLU A 137 -9.85 -7.78 -8.07
N ARG A 138 -10.08 -7.73 -6.74
CA ARG A 138 -10.23 -6.50 -5.98
C ARG A 138 -8.98 -6.20 -5.17
N VAL A 139 -8.48 -4.99 -5.31
CA VAL A 139 -7.20 -4.56 -4.74
C VAL A 139 -7.38 -3.30 -3.91
N TYR A 140 -6.93 -3.35 -2.67
CA TYR A 140 -6.67 -2.17 -1.84
C TYR A 140 -5.21 -1.77 -2.03
N VAL A 141 -4.93 -0.51 -2.30
CA VAL A 141 -3.55 0.00 -2.43
C VAL A 141 -3.15 0.72 -1.14
N SER A 142 -2.21 0.16 -0.42
CA SER A 142 -1.56 0.81 0.73
C SER A 142 -0.21 1.34 0.30
N LEU A 143 -0.03 2.64 0.34
CA LEU A 143 1.19 3.30 -0.09
C LEU A 143 1.79 4.12 1.05
N ASP A 144 2.86 3.61 1.64
CA ASP A 144 3.79 4.41 2.43
C ASP A 144 4.71 5.18 1.48
N ILE A 145 4.88 6.49 1.72
CA ILE A 145 5.71 7.34 0.86
C ILE A 145 7.18 6.88 0.85
N ASP A 146 7.65 6.22 1.91
CA ASP A 146 9.02 5.70 2.01
C ASP A 146 9.26 4.44 1.16
N GLY A 147 8.20 3.83 0.61
CA GLY A 147 8.31 2.84 -0.45
C GLY A 147 8.96 3.39 -1.73
N LEU A 148 8.89 4.70 -1.92
CA LEU A 148 9.58 5.42 -2.98
C LEU A 148 11.08 5.57 -2.67
N THR A 149 11.82 6.10 -3.65
CA THR A 149 13.23 6.48 -3.45
C THR A 149 13.34 7.65 -2.48
N ILE A 150 14.46 7.77 -1.76
CA ILE A 150 14.69 8.83 -0.77
C ILE A 150 14.64 10.25 -1.37
N GLU A 151 14.89 10.40 -2.66
CA GLU A 151 14.75 11.68 -3.36
C GLU A 151 13.30 12.11 -3.49
N CYS A 152 12.37 11.16 -3.36
CA CYS A 152 10.92 11.42 -3.38
C CYS A 152 10.35 11.75 -1.99
N ALA A 153 11.01 11.31 -0.92
CA ALA A 153 10.61 11.54 0.47
C ALA A 153 11.81 11.79 1.37
N PRO A 154 12.56 12.89 1.15
CA PRO A 154 13.82 13.17 1.86
C PRO A 154 13.63 13.48 3.35
N HIS A 155 12.44 13.85 3.80
CA HIS A 155 12.16 14.19 5.20
C HIS A 155 11.50 13.06 5.98
N ASN A 156 11.33 11.89 5.37
CA ASN A 156 10.79 10.73 6.08
C ASN A 156 11.65 10.37 7.29
N SER A 157 11.02 9.90 8.37
CA SER A 157 11.68 9.57 9.65
C SER A 157 12.72 8.47 9.52
N THR A 158 12.61 7.61 8.51
CA THR A 158 13.51 6.48 8.26
C THR A 158 13.93 6.47 6.78
N LEU A 159 15.16 6.90 6.51
CA LEU A 159 15.71 6.93 5.15
C LEU A 159 16.40 5.59 4.84
N ILE A 160 15.72 4.71 4.14
CA ILE A 160 16.27 3.43 3.68
C ILE A 160 16.60 3.55 2.19
N PRO A 161 17.87 3.44 1.78
CA PRO A 161 18.27 3.56 0.37
C PRO A 161 17.59 2.53 -0.54
N GLY A 162 17.38 2.90 -1.80
CA GLY A 162 16.62 2.10 -2.78
C GLY A 162 15.21 2.64 -2.92
N GLY A 163 14.24 1.74 -3.10
CA GLY A 163 12.84 2.11 -3.31
C GLY A 163 12.46 2.21 -4.78
N LEU A 164 11.17 2.42 -5.02
CA LEU A 164 10.60 2.57 -6.35
C LEU A 164 10.66 4.03 -6.78
N ARG A 165 10.97 4.28 -8.04
CA ARG A 165 10.83 5.63 -8.59
C ARG A 165 9.34 5.96 -8.79
N PHE A 166 9.00 7.23 -8.66
CA PHE A 166 7.62 7.70 -8.87
C PHE A 166 6.98 7.15 -10.17
N PRO A 167 7.62 7.19 -11.36
CA PRO A 167 7.03 6.64 -12.57
C PRO A 167 6.89 5.11 -12.55
N GLU A 168 7.69 4.39 -11.77
CA GLU A 168 7.54 2.93 -11.60
C GLU A 168 6.26 2.58 -10.85
N VAL A 169 5.96 3.31 -9.76
CA VAL A 169 4.69 3.13 -9.03
C VAL A 169 3.50 3.49 -9.92
N VAL A 170 3.54 4.63 -10.61
CA VAL A 170 2.46 5.04 -11.53
C VAL A 170 2.23 3.99 -12.63
N TYR A 171 3.30 3.42 -13.18
CA TYR A 171 3.20 2.37 -14.18
C TYR A 171 2.57 1.09 -13.60
N LEU A 172 3.00 0.65 -12.41
CA LEU A 172 2.44 -0.51 -11.71
C LEU A 172 0.93 -0.34 -11.47
N LEU A 173 0.50 0.80 -10.93
CA LEU A 173 -0.91 1.11 -10.71
C LEU A 173 -1.72 1.04 -12.03
N GLY A 174 -1.17 1.58 -13.11
CA GLY A 174 -1.78 1.49 -14.45
C GLY A 174 -1.89 0.05 -14.95
N ARG A 175 -0.92 -0.83 -14.64
CA ARG A 175 -0.94 -2.25 -15.03
C ARG A 175 -1.99 -3.05 -14.28
N ILE A 176 -2.27 -2.71 -13.01
CA ILE A 176 -3.36 -3.34 -12.23
C ILE A 176 -4.70 -3.12 -12.94
N VAL A 177 -5.02 -1.88 -13.27
CA VAL A 177 -6.27 -1.53 -13.97
C VAL A 177 -6.31 -2.11 -15.39
N ALA A 178 -5.19 -2.06 -16.13
CA ALA A 178 -5.10 -2.65 -17.47
C ALA A 178 -5.30 -4.17 -17.48
N ALA A 179 -5.04 -4.85 -16.36
CA ALA A 179 -5.32 -6.27 -16.17
C ALA A 179 -6.77 -6.56 -15.76
N GLY A 180 -7.64 -5.54 -15.71
CA GLY A 180 -9.04 -5.68 -15.36
C GLY A 180 -9.31 -5.79 -13.86
N LYS A 181 -8.31 -5.50 -13.01
CA LYS A 181 -8.49 -5.53 -11.56
C LYS A 181 -9.05 -4.20 -11.06
N GLU A 182 -9.90 -4.27 -10.03
CA GLU A 182 -10.59 -3.13 -9.46
C GLU A 182 -9.84 -2.60 -8.24
N ILE A 183 -9.53 -1.30 -8.20
CA ILE A 183 -9.01 -0.64 -7.00
C ILE A 183 -10.19 -0.17 -6.16
N VAL A 184 -10.41 -0.83 -5.02
CA VAL A 184 -11.60 -0.63 -4.15
C VAL A 184 -11.36 0.33 -2.99
N GLY A 185 -10.13 0.76 -2.78
CA GLY A 185 -9.73 1.72 -1.76
C GLY A 185 -8.22 1.91 -1.76
N PHE A 186 -7.74 2.95 -1.11
CA PHE A 186 -6.31 3.20 -0.98
C PHE A 186 -5.98 4.06 0.23
N ASP A 187 -4.74 4.01 0.66
CA ASP A 187 -4.15 5.00 1.57
C ASP A 187 -2.83 5.55 1.03
N LEU A 188 -2.46 6.73 1.53
CA LEU A 188 -1.18 7.37 1.36
C LEU A 188 -0.74 7.92 2.71
N THR A 189 0.33 7.37 3.27
CA THR A 189 0.76 7.58 4.65
C THR A 189 2.24 7.97 4.75
N GLU A 190 2.69 8.29 5.97
CA GLU A 190 4.07 8.63 6.34
C GLU A 190 4.64 9.88 5.64
N VAL A 191 3.79 10.73 5.09
CA VAL A 191 4.22 12.00 4.49
C VAL A 191 4.57 12.99 5.59
N VAL A 192 5.83 13.37 5.68
CA VAL A 192 6.32 14.34 6.65
C VAL A 192 6.33 15.74 6.02
N PRO A 193 5.42 16.63 6.41
CA PRO A 193 5.45 18.00 5.88
C PRO A 193 6.62 18.77 6.48
N ASP A 194 7.41 19.42 5.64
CA ASP A 194 8.41 20.39 6.04
C ASP A 194 8.00 21.81 5.61
N MET A 195 8.35 22.81 6.42
CA MET A 195 7.93 24.20 6.17
C MET A 195 8.83 24.91 5.15
N GLU A 196 10.08 24.48 5.04
CA GLU A 196 11.08 25.10 4.15
C GLU A 196 11.20 24.35 2.82
N ASP A 197 11.12 23.00 2.86
CA ASP A 197 11.16 22.14 1.68
C ASP A 197 9.86 21.34 1.53
N LYS A 198 9.11 21.63 0.48
CA LYS A 198 7.81 21.02 0.20
C LYS A 198 7.90 19.75 -0.66
N THR A 199 9.07 19.22 -0.90
CA THR A 199 9.29 18.10 -1.81
C THR A 199 8.39 16.92 -1.50
N ASP A 200 8.36 16.44 -0.25
CA ASP A 200 7.52 15.31 0.18
C ASP A 200 6.04 15.58 -0.06
N ALA A 201 5.56 16.76 0.33
CA ALA A 201 4.16 17.13 0.18
C ALA A 201 3.75 17.26 -1.29
N GLU A 202 4.60 17.83 -2.15
CA GLU A 202 4.33 17.95 -3.59
C GLU A 202 4.32 16.60 -4.29
N ILE A 203 5.24 15.71 -3.95
CA ILE A 203 5.28 14.35 -4.50
C ILE A 203 4.08 13.55 -4.01
N ALA A 204 3.76 13.63 -2.73
CA ALA A 204 2.59 12.98 -2.15
C ALA A 204 1.28 13.46 -2.81
N ALA A 205 1.12 14.77 -3.03
CA ALA A 205 -0.07 15.32 -3.71
C ALA A 205 -0.21 14.81 -5.15
N ARG A 206 0.91 14.66 -5.88
CA ARG A 206 0.92 14.07 -7.23
C ARG A 206 0.61 12.59 -7.20
N MET A 207 1.12 11.86 -6.21
CA MET A 207 0.82 10.43 -6.03
C MET A 207 -0.66 10.22 -5.67
N LEU A 208 -1.21 11.03 -4.75
CA LEU A 208 -2.62 11.03 -4.41
C LEU A 208 -3.50 11.24 -5.66
N PHE A 209 -3.15 12.22 -6.51
CA PHE A 209 -3.85 12.43 -7.77
C PHE A 209 -3.81 11.18 -8.68
N LYS A 210 -2.68 10.46 -8.73
CA LYS A 210 -2.56 9.22 -9.50
C LYS A 210 -3.40 8.09 -8.91
N LEU A 211 -3.40 7.92 -7.58
CA LEU A 211 -4.23 6.95 -6.88
C LEU A 211 -5.72 7.19 -7.16
N CYS A 212 -6.19 8.43 -7.01
CA CYS A 212 -7.56 8.81 -7.37
C CYS A 212 -7.88 8.50 -8.84
N SER A 213 -6.96 8.86 -9.75
CA SER A 213 -7.18 8.69 -11.20
C SER A 213 -7.30 7.21 -11.60
N VAL A 214 -6.50 6.31 -11.00
CA VAL A 214 -6.57 4.86 -11.32
C VAL A 214 -7.76 4.21 -10.65
N ALA A 215 -8.13 4.61 -9.44
CA ALA A 215 -9.29 4.09 -8.74
C ALA A 215 -10.60 4.41 -9.48
N LEU A 216 -10.68 5.57 -10.13
CA LEU A 216 -11.86 5.99 -10.91
C LEU A 216 -11.94 5.38 -12.32
N LYS A 217 -10.89 4.71 -12.80
CA LYS A 217 -10.88 4.17 -14.17
C LYS A 217 -11.90 3.07 -14.43
N ASN A 218 -12.35 2.39 -13.40
CA ASN A 218 -13.34 1.32 -13.50
C ASN A 218 -14.80 1.84 -13.38
N TYR A 219 -14.97 3.16 -13.21
CA TYR A 219 -16.27 3.81 -13.22
C TYR A 219 -16.53 4.40 -14.60
N ASP A 220 -17.64 4.03 -15.23
CA ASP A 220 -18.13 4.73 -16.42
C ASP A 220 -18.46 6.17 -16.07
N ALA A 221 -18.25 7.10 -17.03
CA ALA A 221 -18.48 8.53 -16.80
C ALA A 221 -19.92 8.87 -16.38
N GLU A 222 -20.86 7.95 -16.61
CA GLU A 222 -22.27 8.07 -16.20
C GLU A 222 -22.48 7.83 -14.69
N ASP A 223 -21.55 7.13 -14.01
CA ASP A 223 -21.64 6.85 -12.57
C ASP A 223 -20.99 7.98 -11.70
N VAL A 224 -20.37 8.97 -12.32
CA VAL A 224 -19.60 10.02 -11.63
C VAL A 224 -20.36 11.35 -11.55
N LEU A 225 -21.50 11.49 -12.24
CA LEU A 225 -22.41 12.64 -12.21
C LEU A 225 -23.62 12.32 -11.34
#